data_9a78d0b5e3133b7885a00083d743ed14
#
_entry.id   9a78d0b5e3133b7885a00083d743ed14
#
_cell.length_a   1.000
_cell.length_b   1.000
_cell.length_c   1.000
_cell.angle_alpha   90.00
_cell.angle_beta   90.00
_cell.angle_gamma   90.00
#
_symmetry.space_group_name_H-M   'P 1'
#
loop_
_entity.id
_entity.type
_entity.pdbx_description
1 polymer ?
#
loop_
_entity_poly.entity_id
_entity_poly.type
_entity_poly.pdbx_seq_one_letter_code
_entity_poly.pdbx_strand_id
1 'polypeptide(L)'
;MADWIGAHTRTFAALGGVPKLLVPDNTKVAVIKACLYEPQVNRTYAEMAAHYDTAILPARPRRPRDKAKVEVAVLIIERWLLGRLRHRCFYSLAELNTAISELLRQLNDERPIRRLGVTRRALFEELDRPNLKSLWAQPYCLAEWRLRRVGVDYHVELEGHFYSVPYRFARSGG
;
A
#
# COMPACT_ATOMS: atom_id res chain seq x y z
N MET A 1 7.18 4.66 -6.14
CA MET A 1 7.26 3.54 -5.18
C MET A 1 7.00 4.01 -3.76
N ALA A 2 7.64 5.06 -3.27
CA ALA A 2 7.46 5.56 -1.90
C ALA A 2 5.99 5.79 -1.51
N ASP A 3 5.23 6.50 -2.35
CA ASP A 3 3.82 6.77 -2.09
C ASP A 3 2.97 5.50 -2.03
N TRP A 4 3.30 4.51 -2.89
CA TRP A 4 2.64 3.21 -2.90
C TRP A 4 2.84 2.45 -1.59
N ILE A 5 4.09 2.33 -1.15
CA ILE A 5 4.44 1.70 0.13
C ILE A 5 3.81 2.49 1.29
N GLY A 6 3.95 3.82 1.30
CA GLY A 6 3.36 4.69 2.32
C GLY A 6 1.83 4.57 2.40
N ALA A 7 1.14 4.39 1.28
CA ALA A 7 -0.30 4.17 1.27
C ALA A 7 -0.67 2.85 1.96
N HIS A 8 0.08 1.76 1.69
CA HIS A 8 -0.18 0.47 2.34
C HIS A 8 0.08 0.52 3.85
N THR A 9 1.22 1.08 4.27
CA THR A 9 1.56 1.17 5.70
C THR A 9 0.52 1.99 6.48
N ARG A 10 0.07 3.13 5.93
CA ARG A 10 -1.00 3.93 6.53
C ARG A 10 -2.35 3.18 6.55
N THR A 11 -2.64 2.41 5.50
CA THR A 11 -3.87 1.59 5.44
C THR A 11 -3.86 0.52 6.53
N PHE A 12 -2.75 -0.21 6.70
CA PHE A 12 -2.64 -1.22 7.76
C PHE A 12 -2.79 -0.60 9.16
N ALA A 13 -2.18 0.56 9.39
CA ALA A 13 -2.35 1.31 10.63
C ALA A 13 -3.81 1.72 10.86
N ALA A 14 -4.50 2.21 9.83
CA ALA A 14 -5.90 2.61 9.91
C ALA A 14 -6.85 1.43 10.13
N LEU A 15 -6.55 0.25 9.58
CA LEU A 15 -7.31 -0.99 9.81
C LEU A 15 -7.00 -1.61 11.19
N GLY A 16 -5.89 -1.24 11.81
CA GLY A 16 -5.40 -1.86 13.05
C GLY A 16 -4.91 -3.30 12.85
N GLY A 17 -4.53 -3.68 11.64
CA GLY A 17 -4.05 -5.01 11.30
C GLY A 17 -3.70 -5.17 9.83
N VAL A 18 -3.17 -6.34 9.49
CA VAL A 18 -2.66 -6.66 8.16
C VAL A 18 -3.52 -7.74 7.50
N PRO A 19 -4.04 -7.54 6.28
CA PRO A 19 -4.75 -8.59 5.56
C PRO A 19 -3.79 -9.72 5.17
N LYS A 20 -4.30 -10.95 5.13
CA LYS A 20 -3.52 -12.13 4.72
C LYS A 20 -3.08 -12.07 3.26
N LEU A 21 -3.80 -11.33 2.43
CA LEU A 21 -3.59 -11.27 0.99
C LEU A 21 -3.82 -9.86 0.47
N LEU A 22 -2.89 -9.37 -0.34
CA LEU A 22 -3.00 -8.15 -1.12
C LEU A 22 -3.25 -8.50 -2.59
N VAL A 23 -4.29 -7.92 -3.17
CA VAL A 23 -4.63 -8.13 -4.59
C VAL A 23 -4.47 -6.81 -5.34
N PRO A 24 -3.24 -6.43 -5.70
CA PRO A 24 -3.00 -5.20 -6.45
C PRO A 24 -3.50 -5.32 -7.88
N ASP A 25 -3.76 -4.17 -8.49
CA ASP A 25 -3.88 -4.07 -9.93
C ASP A 25 -2.51 -4.29 -10.59
N ASN A 26 -2.54 -4.66 -11.88
CA ASN A 26 -1.34 -4.84 -12.68
C ASN A 26 -0.68 -3.48 -13.03
N THR A 27 -0.60 -2.58 -12.06
CA THR A 27 0.10 -1.31 -12.19
C THR A 27 1.60 -1.57 -12.22
N LYS A 28 2.34 -0.85 -13.07
CA LYS A 28 3.80 -0.99 -13.19
C LYS A 28 4.56 -0.79 -11.88
N VAL A 29 3.96 -0.09 -10.91
CA VAL A 29 4.53 0.14 -9.58
C VAL A 29 4.53 -1.15 -8.75
N ALA A 30 3.47 -1.95 -8.84
CA ALA A 30 3.31 -3.17 -8.06
C ALA A 30 3.83 -4.41 -8.80
N VAL A 31 3.60 -4.48 -10.13
CA VAL A 31 3.85 -5.66 -10.97
C VAL A 31 4.71 -5.27 -12.14
N ILE A 32 5.94 -5.79 -12.20
CA ILE A 32 6.89 -5.53 -13.30
C ILE A 32 6.43 -6.23 -14.57
N LYS A 33 5.97 -7.48 -14.44
CA LYS A 33 5.44 -8.29 -15.54
C LYS A 33 4.17 -9.00 -15.10
N ALA A 34 3.06 -8.62 -15.71
CA ALA A 34 1.79 -9.31 -15.51
C ALA A 34 1.83 -10.66 -16.23
N CYS A 35 1.74 -11.75 -15.48
CA CYS A 35 1.66 -13.10 -16.00
C CYS A 35 0.58 -13.87 -15.23
N LEU A 36 -0.09 -14.82 -15.93
CA LEU A 36 -1.13 -15.62 -15.30
C LEU A 36 -0.57 -16.65 -14.32
N TYR A 37 0.66 -17.13 -14.58
CA TYR A 37 1.29 -18.21 -13.81
C TYR A 37 2.40 -17.72 -12.89
N GLU A 38 3.23 -16.77 -13.36
CA GLU A 38 4.38 -16.24 -12.60
C GLU A 38 4.47 -14.72 -12.76
N PRO A 39 3.64 -13.95 -12.04
CA PRO A 39 3.72 -12.50 -12.07
C PRO A 39 5.01 -12.04 -11.36
N GLN A 40 5.76 -11.15 -12.01
CA GLN A 40 6.93 -10.52 -11.39
C GLN A 40 6.50 -9.30 -10.58
N VAL A 41 6.49 -9.45 -9.28
CA VAL A 41 6.21 -8.36 -8.33
C VAL A 41 7.45 -7.49 -8.17
N ASN A 42 7.25 -6.20 -7.98
CA ASN A 42 8.34 -5.29 -7.65
C ASN A 42 9.02 -5.71 -6.34
N ARG A 43 10.37 -5.73 -6.32
CA ARG A 43 11.17 -6.20 -5.19
C ARG A 43 10.83 -5.46 -3.89
N THR A 44 10.79 -4.14 -3.92
CA THR A 44 10.48 -3.33 -2.73
C THR A 44 9.07 -3.61 -2.20
N TYR A 45 8.11 -3.86 -3.11
CA TYR A 45 6.76 -4.23 -2.72
C TYR A 45 6.71 -5.62 -2.10
N ALA A 46 7.47 -6.57 -2.64
CA ALA A 46 7.61 -7.90 -2.06
C ALA A 46 8.30 -7.88 -0.67
N GLU A 47 9.31 -7.04 -0.48
CA GLU A 47 9.96 -6.83 0.81
C GLU A 47 9.01 -6.25 1.87
N MET A 48 8.17 -5.26 1.49
CA MET A 48 7.12 -4.75 2.37
C MET A 48 6.13 -5.86 2.75
N ALA A 49 5.69 -6.65 1.78
CA ALA A 49 4.76 -7.74 2.05
C ALA A 49 5.35 -8.80 2.97
N ALA A 50 6.63 -9.14 2.78
CA ALA A 50 7.36 -10.05 3.66
C ALA A 50 7.49 -9.50 5.09
N HIS A 51 7.79 -8.20 5.24
CA HIS A 51 7.84 -7.53 6.55
C HIS A 51 6.52 -7.68 7.32
N TYR A 52 5.39 -7.51 6.64
CA TYR A 52 4.07 -7.61 7.25
C TYR A 52 3.48 -9.03 7.23
N ASP A 53 4.22 -10.02 6.77
CA ASP A 53 3.76 -11.40 6.61
C ASP A 53 2.43 -11.48 5.82
N THR A 54 2.34 -10.76 4.71
CA THR A 54 1.18 -10.77 3.81
C THR A 54 1.60 -11.27 2.43
N ALA A 55 0.71 -12.00 1.77
CA ALA A 55 0.97 -12.47 0.40
C ALA A 55 0.51 -11.43 -0.62
N ILE A 56 1.18 -11.39 -1.78
CA ILE A 56 0.76 -10.57 -2.93
C ILE A 56 0.27 -11.51 -4.03
N LEU A 57 -0.97 -11.33 -4.45
CA LEU A 57 -1.55 -12.02 -5.60
C LEU A 57 -2.07 -10.99 -6.59
N PRO A 58 -1.33 -10.64 -7.64
CA PRO A 58 -1.79 -9.70 -8.65
C PRO A 58 -3.09 -10.16 -9.31
N ALA A 59 -3.98 -9.21 -9.60
CA ALA A 59 -5.22 -9.51 -10.28
C ALA A 59 -4.95 -10.15 -11.66
N ARG A 60 -5.78 -11.10 -12.04
CA ARG A 60 -5.62 -11.79 -13.32
C ARG A 60 -5.80 -10.81 -14.49
N PRO A 61 -4.90 -10.84 -15.48
CA PRO A 61 -5.05 -10.00 -16.67
C PRO A 61 -6.37 -10.26 -17.39
N ARG A 62 -7.00 -9.19 -17.87
CA ARG A 62 -8.27 -9.25 -18.63
C ARG A 62 -9.46 -9.92 -17.92
N ARG A 63 -9.48 -9.91 -16.58
CA ARG A 63 -10.59 -10.40 -15.76
C ARG A 63 -11.19 -9.28 -14.89
N PRO A 64 -11.98 -8.36 -15.46
CA PRO A 64 -12.52 -7.21 -14.73
C PRO A 64 -13.41 -7.60 -13.55
N ARG A 65 -14.06 -8.76 -13.63
CA ARG A 65 -14.92 -9.26 -12.55
C ARG A 65 -14.19 -9.52 -11.23
N ASP A 66 -12.89 -9.76 -11.28
CA ASP A 66 -12.07 -9.98 -10.07
C ASP A 66 -12.03 -8.73 -9.17
N LYS A 67 -12.30 -7.54 -9.75
CA LYS A 67 -12.25 -6.24 -9.07
C LYS A 67 -13.56 -5.47 -9.01
N ALA A 68 -14.65 -6.05 -9.48
CA ALA A 68 -15.95 -5.36 -9.53
C ALA A 68 -16.36 -4.75 -8.17
N LYS A 69 -16.04 -5.39 -7.05
CA LYS A 69 -16.33 -4.86 -5.70
C LYS A 69 -15.51 -3.61 -5.38
N VAL A 70 -14.23 -3.59 -5.78
CA VAL A 70 -13.34 -2.44 -5.56
C VAL A 70 -13.78 -1.26 -6.42
N GLU A 71 -14.12 -1.49 -7.69
CA GLU A 71 -14.63 -0.45 -8.59
C GLU A 71 -15.92 0.19 -8.05
N VAL A 72 -16.85 -0.62 -7.56
CA VAL A 72 -18.08 -0.11 -6.91
C VAL A 72 -17.74 0.68 -5.65
N ALA A 73 -16.78 0.24 -4.83
CA ALA A 73 -16.36 0.96 -3.63
C ALA A 73 -15.75 2.31 -3.98
N VAL A 74 -14.88 2.37 -4.99
CA VAL A 74 -14.28 3.61 -5.50
C VAL A 74 -15.38 4.58 -5.95
N LEU A 75 -16.34 4.15 -6.76
CA LEU A 75 -17.46 4.98 -7.21
C LEU A 75 -18.29 5.52 -6.04
N ILE A 76 -18.52 4.72 -4.98
CA ILE A 76 -19.23 5.17 -3.79
C ILE A 76 -18.45 6.27 -3.10
N ILE A 77 -17.15 6.09 -2.90
CA ILE A 77 -16.28 7.07 -2.24
C ILE A 77 -16.20 8.35 -3.06
N GLU A 78 -15.95 8.27 -4.36
CA GLU A 78 -15.89 9.41 -5.26
C GLU A 78 -17.18 10.23 -5.20
N ARG A 79 -18.33 9.61 -5.38
CA ARG A 79 -19.62 10.31 -5.31
C ARG A 79 -19.89 10.91 -3.94
N TRP A 80 -19.48 10.23 -2.88
CA TRP A 80 -19.67 10.71 -1.51
C TRP A 80 -18.75 11.88 -1.18
N LEU A 81 -17.45 11.77 -1.47
CA LEU A 81 -16.46 12.80 -1.18
C LEU A 81 -16.55 13.96 -2.16
N LEU A 82 -16.38 13.70 -3.46
CA LEU A 82 -16.30 14.75 -4.46
C LEU A 82 -17.61 15.53 -4.57
N GLY A 83 -18.75 14.87 -4.45
CA GLY A 83 -20.06 15.51 -4.44
C GLY A 83 -20.22 16.52 -3.31
N ARG A 84 -19.61 16.30 -2.13
CA ARG A 84 -19.69 17.18 -0.96
C ARG A 84 -18.58 18.22 -0.90
N LEU A 85 -17.43 17.92 -1.48
CA LEU A 85 -16.28 18.82 -1.47
C LEU A 85 -16.24 19.77 -2.67
N ARG A 86 -17.02 19.53 -3.73
CA ARG A 86 -16.93 20.22 -5.02
C ARG A 86 -17.09 21.76 -4.96
N HIS A 87 -17.74 22.27 -3.92
CA HIS A 87 -17.96 23.73 -3.74
C HIS A 87 -17.15 24.31 -2.58
N ARG A 88 -16.23 23.51 -2.01
CA ARG A 88 -15.35 23.96 -0.93
C ARG A 88 -13.97 24.31 -1.48
N CYS A 89 -13.40 25.40 -0.99
CA CYS A 89 -12.00 25.76 -1.24
C CYS A 89 -11.18 25.37 -0.02
N PHE A 90 -9.99 24.84 -0.26
CA PHE A 90 -9.05 24.41 0.78
C PHE A 90 -7.72 25.11 0.56
N TYR A 91 -7.16 25.66 1.63
CA TYR A 91 -5.90 26.41 1.58
C TYR A 91 -4.70 25.56 2.06
N SER A 92 -4.96 24.37 2.57
CA SER A 92 -3.91 23.41 2.95
C SER A 92 -4.35 21.96 2.77
N LEU A 93 -3.36 21.06 2.59
CA LEU A 93 -3.61 19.60 2.58
C LEU A 93 -4.15 19.11 3.93
N ALA A 94 -3.75 19.72 5.03
CA ALA A 94 -4.24 19.35 6.35
C ALA A 94 -5.75 19.63 6.48
N GLU A 95 -6.21 20.79 6.03
CA GLU A 95 -7.63 21.15 6.02
C GLU A 95 -8.44 20.18 5.14
N LEU A 96 -7.95 19.90 3.93
CA LEU A 96 -8.57 18.93 3.03
C LEU A 96 -8.66 17.54 3.66
N ASN A 97 -7.59 17.05 4.25
CA ASN A 97 -7.56 15.74 4.88
C ASN A 97 -8.50 15.65 6.08
N THR A 98 -8.65 16.72 6.85
CA THR A 98 -9.62 16.78 7.96
C THR A 98 -11.04 16.65 7.42
N ALA A 99 -11.37 17.39 6.37
CA ALA A 99 -12.70 17.31 5.74
C ALA A 99 -12.98 15.92 5.13
N ILE A 100 -11.98 15.30 4.51
CA ILE A 100 -12.07 13.93 3.99
C ILE A 100 -12.30 12.94 5.12
N SER A 101 -11.56 13.04 6.21
CA SER A 101 -11.66 12.14 7.37
C SER A 101 -13.06 12.19 7.99
N GLU A 102 -13.62 13.41 8.15
CA GLU A 102 -14.98 13.59 8.66
C GLU A 102 -16.03 12.94 7.74
N LEU A 103 -15.92 13.14 6.43
CA LEU A 103 -16.85 12.54 5.47
C LEU A 103 -16.72 11.02 5.41
N LEU A 104 -15.52 10.48 5.58
CA LEU A 104 -15.29 9.04 5.65
C LEU A 104 -15.88 8.44 6.93
N ARG A 105 -15.73 9.13 8.07
CA ARG A 105 -16.36 8.72 9.32
C ARG A 105 -17.89 8.65 9.16
N GLN A 106 -18.53 9.69 8.61
CA GLN A 106 -19.96 9.68 8.34
C GLN A 106 -20.37 8.51 7.42
N LEU A 107 -19.60 8.26 6.37
CA LEU A 107 -19.88 7.18 5.42
C LEU A 107 -19.79 5.80 6.06
N ASN A 108 -18.78 5.59 6.90
CA ASN A 108 -18.44 4.27 7.43
C ASN A 108 -19.15 3.96 8.75
N ASP A 109 -19.27 4.97 9.62
CA ASP A 109 -19.71 4.75 11.00
C ASP A 109 -21.18 5.12 11.22
N GLU A 110 -21.71 6.09 10.46
CA GLU A 110 -23.07 6.60 10.66
C GLU A 110 -24.06 6.13 9.60
N ARG A 111 -23.59 5.98 8.33
CA ARG A 111 -24.49 5.66 7.23
C ARG A 111 -24.67 4.15 7.06
N PRO A 112 -25.85 3.60 7.31
CA PRO A 112 -26.11 2.19 7.09
C PRO A 112 -26.11 1.86 5.58
N ILE A 113 -25.68 0.66 5.26
CA ILE A 113 -25.83 0.10 3.91
C ILE A 113 -27.32 -0.24 3.74
N ARG A 114 -27.99 0.48 2.84
CA ARG A 114 -29.45 0.41 2.65
C ARG A 114 -30.01 -1.01 2.60
N ARG A 115 -29.26 -1.94 2.00
CA ARG A 115 -29.71 -3.33 1.81
C ARG A 115 -29.52 -4.19 3.07
N LEU A 116 -28.59 -3.83 3.95
CA LEU A 116 -28.19 -4.65 5.10
C LEU A 116 -28.65 -4.03 6.45
N GLY A 117 -29.00 -2.75 6.45
CA GLY A 117 -29.41 -2.04 7.66
C GLY A 117 -28.29 -1.77 8.67
N VAL A 118 -27.05 -2.16 8.36
CA VAL A 118 -25.86 -2.01 9.23
C VAL A 118 -24.82 -1.11 8.59
N THR A 119 -23.94 -0.52 9.40
CA THR A 119 -22.87 0.36 8.92
C THR A 119 -21.68 -0.45 8.39
N ARG A 120 -20.82 0.20 7.58
CA ARG A 120 -19.58 -0.43 7.10
C ARG A 120 -18.64 -0.76 8.25
N ARG A 121 -18.59 0.10 9.25
CA ARG A 121 -17.81 -0.12 10.47
C ARG A 121 -18.26 -1.39 11.19
N ALA A 122 -19.55 -1.55 11.41
CA ALA A 122 -20.09 -2.75 12.06
C ALA A 122 -19.71 -4.04 11.31
N LEU A 123 -19.85 -4.05 9.99
CA LEU A 123 -19.44 -5.20 9.17
C LEU A 123 -17.94 -5.46 9.23
N PHE A 124 -17.13 -4.42 9.21
CA PHE A 124 -15.67 -4.57 9.32
C PHE A 124 -15.28 -5.18 10.68
N GLU A 125 -15.85 -4.69 11.76
CA GLU A 125 -15.55 -5.19 13.12
C GLU A 125 -16.00 -6.65 13.30
N GLU A 126 -17.11 -7.03 12.69
CA GLU A 126 -17.67 -8.37 12.79
C GLU A 126 -16.96 -9.38 11.85
N LEU A 127 -16.73 -9.00 10.60
CA LEU A 127 -16.31 -9.94 9.55
C LEU A 127 -14.82 -9.86 9.22
N ASP A 128 -14.28 -8.65 9.10
CA ASP A 128 -12.93 -8.46 8.57
C ASP A 128 -11.88 -8.41 9.67
N ARG A 129 -12.12 -7.62 10.73
CA ARG A 129 -11.15 -7.40 11.79
C ARG A 129 -10.66 -8.69 12.48
N PRO A 130 -11.49 -9.69 12.77
CA PRO A 130 -11.03 -10.95 13.37
C PRO A 130 -10.09 -11.75 12.45
N ASN A 131 -10.13 -11.48 11.16
CA ASN A 131 -9.32 -12.15 10.14
C ASN A 131 -8.02 -11.44 9.80
N LEU A 132 -7.80 -10.22 10.31
CA LEU A 132 -6.55 -9.51 10.15
C LEU A 132 -5.46 -10.13 11.02
N LYS A 133 -4.23 -10.11 10.53
CA LYS A 133 -3.04 -10.40 11.33
C LYS A 133 -2.73 -9.20 12.21
N SER A 134 -2.05 -9.44 13.34
CA SER A 134 -1.58 -8.37 14.21
C SER A 134 -0.66 -7.42 13.46
N LEU A 135 -0.84 -6.12 13.70
CA LEU A 135 0.04 -5.10 13.15
C LEU A 135 1.40 -5.17 13.89
N TRP A 136 2.50 -5.13 13.13
CA TRP A 136 3.83 -5.07 13.70
C TRP A 136 4.06 -3.74 14.40
N ALA A 137 4.79 -3.78 15.52
CA ALA A 137 5.10 -2.59 16.30
C ALA A 137 5.94 -1.57 15.52
N GLN A 138 6.82 -2.04 14.61
CA GLN A 138 7.62 -1.19 13.75
C GLN A 138 7.03 -1.17 12.34
N PRO A 139 6.69 0.01 11.82
CA PRO A 139 6.25 0.13 10.43
C PRO A 139 7.41 -0.18 9.47
N TYR A 140 7.07 -0.69 8.29
CA TYR A 140 8.06 -0.92 7.25
C TYR A 140 8.72 0.40 6.83
N CYS A 141 10.06 0.43 6.90
CA CYS A 141 10.87 1.51 6.38
C CYS A 141 11.26 1.22 4.94
N LEU A 142 10.96 2.15 4.04
CA LEU A 142 11.35 2.05 2.64
C LEU A 142 12.87 2.08 2.51
N ALA A 143 13.45 1.02 1.96
CA ALA A 143 14.86 0.99 1.58
C ALA A 143 15.01 1.18 0.06
N GLU A 144 15.93 2.02 -0.35
CA GLU A 144 16.38 2.11 -1.73
C GLU A 144 17.58 1.20 -1.95
N TRP A 145 17.45 0.31 -2.93
CA TRP A 145 18.55 -0.56 -3.34
C TRP A 145 19.31 0.10 -4.49
N ARG A 146 20.58 0.36 -4.27
CA ARG A 146 21.47 0.90 -5.29
C ARG A 146 22.68 -0.01 -5.45
N LEU A 147 22.90 -0.51 -6.64
CA LEU A 147 24.13 -1.24 -6.96
C LEU A 147 25.25 -0.23 -7.16
N ARG A 148 26.37 -0.47 -6.48
CA ARG A 148 27.59 0.33 -6.58
C ARG A 148 28.79 -0.59 -6.69
N ARG A 149 29.81 -0.14 -7.42
CA ARG A 149 31.07 -0.86 -7.48
C ARG A 149 31.91 -0.48 -6.26
N VAL A 150 32.53 -1.48 -5.63
CA VAL A 150 33.46 -1.27 -4.54
C VAL A 150 34.79 -0.76 -5.10
N GLY A 151 35.31 0.32 -4.58
CA GLY A 151 36.63 0.85 -4.91
C GLY A 151 37.75 -0.07 -4.45
N VAL A 152 38.96 0.13 -4.96
CA VAL A 152 40.18 -0.60 -4.54
C VAL A 152 40.57 -0.32 -3.09
N ASP A 153 40.06 0.78 -2.54
CA ASP A 153 40.21 1.24 -1.17
C ASP A 153 39.13 0.67 -0.22
N TYR A 154 38.34 -0.29 -0.68
CA TYR A 154 37.25 -0.94 0.06
C TYR A 154 36.10 0.00 0.46
N HIS A 155 35.88 1.08 -0.30
CA HIS A 155 34.77 1.98 -0.07
C HIS A 155 33.77 1.97 -1.21
N VAL A 156 32.53 2.27 -0.86
CA VAL A 156 31.43 2.55 -1.80
C VAL A 156 31.00 3.99 -1.60
N GLU A 157 30.99 4.75 -2.69
CA GLU A 157 30.48 6.11 -2.67
C GLU A 157 28.98 6.14 -2.90
N LEU A 158 28.26 6.84 -2.05
CA LEU A 158 26.85 7.15 -2.20
C LEU A 158 26.58 8.61 -1.82
N GLU A 159 26.16 9.40 -2.79
CA GLU A 159 25.80 10.81 -2.60
C GLU A 159 26.91 11.66 -1.91
N GLY A 160 28.16 11.41 -2.30
CA GLY A 160 29.32 12.09 -1.74
C GLY A 160 29.82 11.54 -0.39
N HIS A 161 29.18 10.50 0.13
CA HIS A 161 29.63 9.82 1.35
C HIS A 161 30.28 8.48 1.03
N PHE A 162 31.35 8.17 1.77
CA PHE A 162 32.10 6.94 1.61
C PHE A 162 31.76 5.95 2.74
N TYR A 163 31.38 4.73 2.36
CA TYR A 163 31.02 3.67 3.29
C TYR A 163 32.01 2.52 3.14
N SER A 164 32.67 2.15 4.22
CA SER A 164 33.58 0.99 4.24
C SER A 164 32.81 -0.31 4.08
N VAL A 165 33.32 -1.20 3.25
CA VAL A 165 32.77 -2.54 3.06
C VAL A 165 33.86 -3.59 3.29
N PRO A 166 33.49 -4.83 3.74
CA PRO A 166 34.46 -5.89 3.93
C PRO A 166 35.23 -6.19 2.64
N TYR A 167 36.55 -6.43 2.74
CA TYR A 167 37.49 -6.64 1.62
C TYR A 167 37.03 -7.72 0.62
N ARG A 168 36.28 -8.71 1.08
CA ARG A 168 35.74 -9.79 0.23
C ARG A 168 34.83 -9.31 -0.89
N PHE A 169 34.23 -8.14 -0.76
CA PHE A 169 33.35 -7.56 -1.78
C PHE A 169 34.11 -6.74 -2.85
N ALA A 170 35.36 -6.39 -2.61
CA ALA A 170 36.19 -5.64 -3.58
C ALA A 170 36.56 -6.46 -4.83
N ARG A 171 36.53 -7.79 -4.75
CA ARG A 171 36.91 -8.71 -5.84
C ARG A 171 35.73 -9.38 -6.54
N SER A 172 34.49 -9.09 -6.14
CA SER A 172 33.27 -9.72 -6.69
C SER A 172 32.70 -9.02 -7.93
N GLY A 173 33.52 -8.23 -8.63
CA GLY A 173 33.15 -7.53 -9.84
C GLY A 173 33.76 -8.17 -11.09
N GLY A 174 33.24 -9.35 -11.45
CA GLY A 174 33.39 -9.95 -12.76
C GLY A 174 32.02 -10.01 -13.43
#